data_1f9685a5db1fbf669077d20f1e075e68
#
_entry.id   1f9685a5db1fbf669077d20f1e075e68
#
_cell.length_a   1.000
_cell.length_b   1.000
_cell.length_c   1.000
_cell.angle_alpha   90.00
_cell.angle_beta   90.00
_cell.angle_gamma   90.00
#
_symmetry.space_group_name_H-M   'P 1'
#
loop_
_entity.id
_entity.type
_entity.pdbx_description
1 polymer ?
#
loop_
_entity_poly.entity_id
_entity_poly.type
_entity_poly.pdbx_seq_one_letter_code
_entity_poly.pdbx_strand_id
1 'polypeptide(L)'
;MASAKLYLLGALGILAVLALAVRALDLAPPDRLTIAAGAPGSAYHAIATRYRSALAEDGIALEIVESAGSVENARRVADPDSPVDLALVQGGIPLSPE
;
A
#
# COMPACT_ATOMS: atom_id res chain seq x y z
N MET A 1 17.25 42.49 2.71
CA MET A 1 16.82 42.04 3.99
C MET A 1 15.31 41.79 4.07
N ALA A 2 14.49 42.72 3.61
CA ALA A 2 13.05 42.45 3.46
C ALA A 2 12.77 41.31 2.50
N SER A 3 13.61 41.13 1.44
CA SER A 3 13.44 40.07 0.46
C SER A 3 13.64 38.66 1.02
N ALA A 4 14.53 38.47 1.98
CA ALA A 4 14.74 37.15 2.63
C ALA A 4 13.50 36.67 3.38
N LYS A 5 12.81 37.58 4.08
CA LYS A 5 11.58 37.27 4.78
C LYS A 5 10.43 36.94 3.81
N LEU A 6 10.38 37.67 2.68
CA LEU A 6 9.38 37.40 1.63
C LEU A 6 9.58 36.03 1.01
N TYR A 7 10.82 35.63 0.71
CA TYR A 7 11.11 34.29 0.18
C TYR A 7 10.75 33.20 1.20
N LEU A 8 11.05 33.42 2.48
CA LEU A 8 10.73 32.47 3.52
C LEU A 8 9.22 32.29 3.68
N LEU A 9 8.45 33.38 3.68
CA LEU A 9 7.00 33.35 3.75
C LEU A 9 6.41 32.66 2.52
N GLY A 10 6.94 32.92 1.33
CA GLY A 10 6.52 32.27 0.11
C GLY A 10 6.77 30.77 0.15
N ALA A 11 7.94 30.35 0.63
CA ALA A 11 8.27 28.94 0.78
C ALA A 11 7.34 28.22 1.76
N LEU A 12 7.02 28.84 2.89
CA LEU A 12 6.09 28.30 3.87
C LEU A 12 4.67 28.16 3.29
N GLY A 13 4.23 29.15 2.49
CA GLY A 13 2.95 29.12 1.80
C GLY A 13 2.86 27.96 0.80
N ILE A 14 3.91 27.73 0.03
CA ILE A 14 3.98 26.64 -0.94
C ILE A 14 3.91 25.29 -0.21
N LEU A 15 4.67 25.13 0.87
CA LEU A 15 4.64 23.88 1.66
C LEU A 15 3.24 23.62 2.25
N ALA A 16 2.55 24.64 2.72
CA ALA A 16 1.19 24.51 3.24
C ALA A 16 0.21 24.07 2.15
N VAL A 17 0.31 24.65 0.95
CA VAL A 17 -0.55 24.28 -0.18
C VAL A 17 -0.29 22.85 -0.61
N LEU A 18 0.98 22.44 -0.69
CA LEU A 18 1.32 21.06 -1.03
C LEU A 18 0.78 20.06 0.00
N ALA A 19 0.88 20.37 1.29
CA ALA A 19 0.35 19.52 2.35
C ALA A 19 -1.17 19.38 2.25
N LEU A 20 -1.89 20.46 1.97
CA LEU A 20 -3.33 20.43 1.75
C LEU A 20 -3.70 19.65 0.49
N ALA A 21 -2.93 19.78 -0.58
CA ALA A 21 -3.15 19.06 -1.81
C ALA A 21 -3.01 17.54 -1.61
N VAL A 22 -1.98 17.11 -0.87
CA VAL A 22 -1.77 15.69 -0.55
C VAL A 22 -2.98 15.13 0.20
N ARG A 23 -3.51 15.87 1.15
CA ARG A 23 -4.71 15.45 1.90
C ARG A 23 -5.96 15.43 1.03
N ALA A 24 -6.17 16.49 0.25
CA ALA A 24 -7.38 16.62 -0.58
C ALA A 24 -7.45 15.58 -1.68
N LEU A 25 -6.30 15.18 -2.24
CA LEU A 25 -6.21 14.18 -3.30
C LEU A 25 -5.98 12.76 -2.78
N ASP A 26 -5.92 12.59 -1.46
CA ASP A 26 -5.71 11.29 -0.81
C ASP A 26 -4.43 10.61 -1.33
N LEU A 27 -3.36 11.39 -1.50
CA LEU A 27 -2.06 10.89 -1.96
C LEU A 27 -1.16 10.39 -0.83
N ALA A 28 -1.59 10.57 0.41
CA ALA A 28 -0.85 10.05 1.56
C ALA A 28 -0.83 8.51 1.53
N PRO A 29 0.26 7.86 1.99
CA PRO A 29 0.30 6.40 2.08
C PRO A 29 -0.86 5.88 2.93
N PRO A 30 -1.50 4.77 2.54
CA PRO A 30 -2.56 4.19 3.35
C PRO A 30 -1.99 3.70 4.69
N ASP A 31 -2.80 3.78 5.74
CA ASP A 31 -2.43 3.26 7.06
C ASP A 31 -2.86 1.79 7.25
N ARG A 32 -3.57 1.24 6.28
CA ARG A 32 -4.05 -0.15 6.29
C ARG A 32 -3.98 -0.73 4.88
N LEU A 33 -3.47 -1.95 4.78
CA LEU A 33 -3.39 -2.71 3.53
C LEU A 33 -3.89 -4.13 3.76
N THR A 34 -4.44 -4.73 2.72
CA THR A 34 -4.89 -6.13 2.74
C THR A 34 -4.10 -6.92 1.70
N ILE A 35 -3.49 -8.03 2.11
CA ILE A 35 -2.69 -8.89 1.24
C ILE A 35 -3.28 -10.29 1.18
N ALA A 36 -3.45 -10.80 -0.04
CA ALA A 36 -3.77 -12.21 -0.26
C ALA A 36 -2.46 -12.99 -0.32
N ALA A 37 -2.30 -13.95 0.57
CA ALA A 37 -1.07 -14.71 0.70
C ALA A 37 -1.25 -16.16 0.28
N GLY A 38 -1.66 -17.02 1.21
CA GLY A 38 -1.85 -18.44 0.95
C GLY A 38 -2.44 -19.11 2.17
N ALA A 39 -2.41 -20.43 2.21
CA ALA A 39 -2.89 -21.18 3.34
C ALA A 39 -1.97 -20.96 4.56
N PRO A 40 -2.50 -21.09 5.80
CA PRO A 40 -1.64 -21.06 6.98
C PRO A 40 -0.55 -22.12 6.89
N GLY A 41 0.68 -21.71 7.24
CA GLY A 41 1.85 -22.58 7.14
C GLY A 41 2.51 -22.62 5.79
N SER A 42 1.95 -21.98 4.76
CA SER A 42 2.59 -21.89 3.46
C SER A 42 3.73 -20.87 3.45
N ALA A 43 4.60 -20.94 2.44
CA ALA A 43 5.69 -19.98 2.28
C ALA A 43 5.17 -18.56 2.09
N TYR A 44 4.09 -18.39 1.34
CA TYR A 44 3.47 -17.09 1.12
C TYR A 44 2.92 -16.49 2.42
N HIS A 45 2.31 -17.31 3.24
CA HIS A 45 1.80 -16.86 4.54
C HIS A 45 2.95 -16.40 5.44
N ALA A 46 4.06 -17.13 5.44
CA ALA A 46 5.26 -16.76 6.22
C ALA A 46 5.86 -15.45 5.74
N ILE A 47 5.92 -15.22 4.41
CA ILE A 47 6.40 -13.97 3.83
C ILE A 47 5.49 -12.81 4.22
N ALA A 48 4.17 -12.99 4.12
CA ALA A 48 3.20 -11.96 4.47
C ALA A 48 3.30 -11.59 5.96
N THR A 49 3.55 -12.56 6.82
CA THR A 49 3.75 -12.31 8.26
C THR A 49 4.98 -11.43 8.52
N ARG A 50 6.05 -11.64 7.77
CA ARG A 50 7.25 -10.79 7.86
C ARG A 50 6.95 -9.36 7.40
N TYR A 51 6.22 -9.20 6.31
CA TYR A 51 5.80 -7.89 5.82
C TYR A 51 4.91 -7.18 6.82
N ARG A 52 4.00 -7.91 7.47
CA ARG A 52 3.13 -7.34 8.50
C ARG A 52 3.95 -6.71 9.62
N SER A 53 4.97 -7.40 10.10
CA SER A 53 5.84 -6.91 11.16
C SER A 53 6.64 -5.69 10.71
N ALA A 54 7.19 -5.72 9.49
CA ALA A 54 7.97 -4.60 8.96
C ALA A 54 7.11 -3.35 8.76
N LEU A 55 5.91 -3.50 8.21
CA LEU A 55 5.00 -2.38 7.96
C LEU A 55 4.45 -1.80 9.26
N ALA A 56 4.26 -2.63 10.28
CA ALA A 56 3.81 -2.15 11.59
C ALA A 56 4.78 -1.16 12.22
N GLU A 57 6.07 -1.30 11.97
CA GLU A 57 7.08 -0.34 12.43
C GLU A 57 6.88 1.05 11.81
N ASP A 58 6.31 1.11 10.61
CA ASP A 58 6.01 2.36 9.90
C ASP A 58 4.57 2.81 10.11
N GLY A 59 3.84 2.21 11.04
CA GLY A 59 2.48 2.59 11.35
C GLY A 59 1.43 2.07 10.37
N ILE A 60 1.78 1.08 9.54
CA ILE A 60 0.88 0.49 8.55
C ILE A 60 0.39 -0.87 9.07
N ALA A 61 -0.93 -1.04 9.16
CA ALA A 61 -1.55 -2.30 9.53
C ALA A 61 -1.75 -3.15 8.27
N LEU A 62 -1.15 -4.35 8.25
CA LEU A 62 -1.32 -5.28 7.14
C LEU A 62 -2.26 -6.41 7.58
N GLU A 63 -3.39 -6.54 6.88
CA GLU A 63 -4.32 -7.64 7.07
C GLU A 63 -3.96 -8.77 6.09
N ILE A 64 -3.76 -9.97 6.61
CA ILE A 64 -3.40 -11.14 5.80
C ILE A 64 -4.65 -11.98 5.57
N VAL A 65 -4.99 -12.18 4.29
CA VAL A 65 -6.13 -13.00 3.87
C VAL A 65 -5.60 -14.33 3.34
N GLU A 66 -6.18 -15.42 3.79
CA GLU A 66 -5.85 -16.74 3.30
C GLU A 66 -6.41 -16.96 1.90
N SER A 67 -5.71 -17.78 1.11
CA SER A 67 -6.12 -18.10 -0.24
C SER A 67 -5.62 -19.49 -0.65
N ALA A 68 -6.08 -19.96 -1.81
CA ALA A 68 -5.62 -21.23 -2.37
C ALA A 68 -4.26 -21.16 -3.06
N GLY A 69 -3.70 -19.94 -3.25
CA GLY A 69 -2.38 -19.75 -3.84
C GLY A 69 -2.34 -18.67 -4.91
N SER A 70 -1.32 -18.75 -5.78
CA SER A 70 -0.99 -17.67 -6.72
C SER A 70 -2.11 -17.31 -7.69
N VAL A 71 -2.84 -18.29 -8.22
CA VAL A 71 -3.91 -18.03 -9.21
C VAL A 71 -5.04 -17.26 -8.55
N GLU A 72 -5.49 -17.70 -7.37
CA GLU A 72 -6.53 -16.99 -6.62
C GLU A 72 -6.05 -15.60 -6.20
N ASN A 73 -4.79 -15.47 -5.78
CA ASN A 73 -4.20 -14.19 -5.40
C ASN A 73 -4.21 -13.21 -6.56
N ALA A 74 -3.83 -13.66 -7.76
CA ALA A 74 -3.86 -12.83 -8.95
C ALA A 74 -5.28 -12.35 -9.30
N ARG A 75 -6.25 -13.22 -9.16
CA ARG A 75 -7.66 -12.86 -9.41
C ARG A 75 -8.15 -11.82 -8.41
N ARG A 76 -7.83 -11.99 -7.13
CA ARG A 76 -8.29 -11.08 -6.08
C ARG A 76 -7.70 -9.69 -6.22
N VAL A 77 -6.39 -9.59 -6.54
CA VAL A 77 -5.76 -8.27 -6.69
C VAL A 77 -6.22 -7.55 -7.95
N ALA A 78 -6.61 -8.29 -9.00
CA ALA A 78 -7.10 -7.73 -10.25
C ALA A 78 -8.58 -7.34 -10.19
N ASP A 79 -9.33 -7.88 -9.23
CA ASP A 79 -10.77 -7.61 -9.09
C ASP A 79 -10.99 -6.27 -8.35
N PRO A 80 -11.58 -5.25 -9.01
CA PRO A 80 -11.82 -3.96 -8.36
C PRO A 80 -12.81 -4.02 -7.20
N ASP A 81 -13.63 -5.07 -7.11
CA ASP A 81 -14.59 -5.25 -6.03
C ASP A 81 -13.99 -6.00 -4.83
N SER A 82 -12.79 -6.53 -4.98
CA SER A 82 -12.09 -7.23 -3.91
C SER A 82 -11.42 -6.25 -2.95
N PRO A 83 -11.43 -6.50 -1.63
CA PRO A 83 -10.72 -5.66 -0.67
C PRO A 83 -9.20 -5.86 -0.68
N VAL A 84 -8.69 -6.74 -1.52
CA VAL A 84 -7.25 -7.08 -1.57
C VAL A 84 -6.48 -6.01 -2.33
N ASP A 85 -5.49 -5.41 -1.67
CA ASP A 85 -4.61 -4.38 -2.25
C ASP A 85 -3.34 -4.98 -2.86
N LEU A 86 -2.85 -6.07 -2.26
CA LEU A 86 -1.60 -6.73 -2.62
C LEU A 86 -1.82 -8.23 -2.70
N ALA A 87 -1.02 -8.90 -3.51
CA ALA A 87 -1.07 -10.35 -3.59
C ALA A 87 0.32 -10.92 -3.85
N LEU A 88 0.60 -12.08 -3.27
CA LEU A 88 1.82 -12.82 -3.53
C LEU A 88 1.54 -13.83 -4.65
N VAL A 89 2.29 -13.72 -5.74
CA VAL A 89 2.11 -14.57 -6.90
C VAL A 89 3.44 -15.12 -7.38
N GLN A 90 3.40 -16.32 -7.96
CA GLN A 90 4.56 -16.91 -8.61
C GLN A 90 4.78 -16.21 -9.95
N GLY A 91 6.05 -16.04 -10.34
CA GLY A 91 6.38 -15.43 -11.63
C GLY A 91 5.77 -16.21 -12.80
N GLY A 92 5.29 -15.50 -13.82
CA GLY A 92 4.68 -16.09 -14.99
C GLY A 92 3.17 -16.27 -14.93
N ILE A 93 2.55 -15.96 -13.78
CA ILE A 93 1.09 -16.03 -13.64
C ILE A 93 0.45 -14.75 -14.20
N PRO A 94 -0.58 -14.87 -15.09
CA PRO A 94 -1.28 -13.69 -15.59
C PRO A 94 -1.99 -12.94 -14.46
N LEU A 95 -1.89 -11.61 -14.48
CA LEU A 95 -2.55 -10.77 -13.49
C LEU A 95 -3.97 -10.38 -13.89
N SER A 96 -4.37 -10.62 -15.12
CA SER A 96 -5.73 -10.35 -15.57
C SER A 96 -6.52 -11.66 -15.73
N PRO A 97 -7.82 -11.65 -15.39
CA PRO A 97 -8.67 -12.84 -15.49
C PRO A 97 -9.12 -13.05 -16.93
N GLU A 98 -8.32 -13.68 -17.71
CA GLU A 98 -8.71 -14.08 -19.08
C GLU A 98 -8.93 -15.58 -19.18
#